data_2216592a48af93f06e86a63dd9b9cc9b
#
_entry.id   2216592a48af93f06e86a63dd9b9cc9b
#
_cell.length_a   1.000
_cell.length_b   1.000
_cell.length_c   1.000
_cell.angle_alpha   90.00
_cell.angle_beta   90.00
_cell.angle_gamma   90.00
#
_symmetry.space_group_name_H-M   'P 1'
#
loop_
_entity.id
_entity.type
_entity.pdbx_description
1 polymer ?
#
loop_
_entity_poly.entity_id
_entity_poly.type
_entity_poly.pdbx_seq_one_letter_code
_entity_poly.pdbx_strand_id
1 'polypeptide(L)'
;MNIIQTKIPGLVIIEPKVFKDPRGYFFESFSQREFEEKVRKINFVQDNESMSSYGVMRGLHFQTPPFAQSKLVRCVKGKVLDVAVDIRKGSPTYGQHVAVELTEENHLMSFIPRGFAHGFAVLSETAVFQYKCDNFYAPQADGGISILDESLGIDWQIPMDKALLSEKDTKHPLLKDFESPFDINIDLY
;
A
#
# COMPACT_ATOMS: atom_id res chain seq x y z
N MET A 1 5.40 14.00 13.00
CA MET A 1 5.10 12.58 12.75
C MET A 1 6.20 11.67 13.27
N ASN A 2 5.88 10.45 13.71
CA ASN A 2 6.82 9.39 14.06
C ASN A 2 6.94 8.41 12.91
N ILE A 3 8.16 7.93 12.60
CA ILE A 3 8.43 6.98 11.51
C ILE A 3 8.82 5.64 12.14
N ILE A 4 8.04 4.61 11.85
CA ILE A 4 8.24 3.24 12.31
C ILE A 4 8.84 2.45 11.14
N GLN A 5 10.09 2.02 11.31
CA GLN A 5 10.77 1.19 10.32
C GLN A 5 10.16 -0.21 10.30
N THR A 6 9.97 -0.77 9.11
CA THR A 6 9.51 -2.16 8.96
C THR A 6 10.69 -3.10 8.73
N LYS A 7 10.40 -4.40 8.67
CA LYS A 7 11.42 -5.42 8.33
C LYS A 7 11.94 -5.32 6.89
N ILE A 8 11.25 -4.54 6.02
CA ILE A 8 11.64 -4.35 4.62
C ILE A 8 12.11 -2.91 4.44
N PRO A 9 13.38 -2.67 4.13
CA PRO A 9 13.94 -1.33 4.00
C PRO A 9 13.22 -0.46 2.97
N GLY A 10 12.93 0.77 3.35
CA GLY A 10 12.24 1.77 2.53
C GLY A 10 10.73 1.79 2.69
N LEU A 11 10.10 0.67 3.11
CA LEU A 11 8.70 0.61 3.49
C LEU A 11 8.57 1.00 4.95
N VAL A 12 7.81 2.05 5.25
CA VAL A 12 7.67 2.57 6.61
C VAL A 12 6.21 2.82 6.98
N ILE A 13 5.92 2.71 8.27
CA ILE A 13 4.65 3.11 8.84
C ILE A 13 4.82 4.50 9.47
N ILE A 14 3.87 5.37 9.21
CA ILE A 14 3.86 6.75 9.70
C ILE A 14 2.76 6.89 10.74
N GLU A 15 3.15 7.28 11.94
CA GLU A 15 2.25 7.60 13.03
C GLU A 15 2.14 9.12 13.16
N PRO A 16 0.97 9.73 12.84
CA PRO A 16 0.78 11.16 12.97
C PRO A 16 0.64 11.59 14.43
N LYS A 17 0.97 12.84 14.73
CA LYS A 17 0.66 13.44 16.03
C LYS A 17 -0.80 13.89 16.03
N VAL A 18 -1.65 13.18 16.77
CA VAL A 18 -3.08 13.48 16.88
C VAL A 18 -3.35 14.31 18.13
N PHE A 19 -4.03 15.42 17.97
CA PHE A 19 -4.48 16.31 19.05
C PHE A 19 -5.98 16.09 19.29
N LYS A 20 -6.35 15.73 20.52
CA LYS A 20 -7.74 15.45 20.89
C LYS A 20 -8.25 16.47 21.91
N ASP A 21 -9.51 16.90 21.74
CA ASP A 21 -10.23 17.72 22.72
C ASP A 21 -11.74 17.34 22.73
N PRO A 22 -12.61 17.99 23.55
CA PRO A 22 -14.03 17.66 23.59
C PRO A 22 -14.80 17.83 22.27
N ARG A 23 -14.23 18.51 21.26
CA ARG A 23 -14.84 18.70 19.94
C ARG A 23 -14.47 17.58 18.96
N GLY A 24 -13.45 16.74 19.28
CA GLY A 24 -12.95 15.68 18.42
C GLY A 24 -11.43 15.66 18.35
N TYR A 25 -10.87 15.54 17.15
CA TYR A 25 -9.42 15.50 16.94
C TYR A 25 -8.97 16.35 15.76
N PHE A 26 -7.70 16.70 15.78
CA PHE A 26 -6.99 17.34 14.67
C PHE A 26 -5.61 16.70 14.50
N PHE A 27 -5.16 16.49 13.27
CA PHE A 27 -3.80 16.15 12.94
C PHE A 27 -3.44 16.60 11.51
N GLU A 28 -2.16 16.86 11.26
CA GLU A 28 -1.66 16.99 9.89
C GLU A 28 -1.64 15.60 9.26
N SER A 29 -2.55 15.36 8.30
CA SER A 29 -2.59 14.09 7.56
C SER A 29 -1.47 13.97 6.52
N PHE A 30 -0.85 15.08 6.13
CA PHE A 30 0.33 15.14 5.27
C PHE A 30 1.04 16.49 5.42
N SER A 31 2.36 16.46 5.44
CA SER A 31 3.24 17.63 5.35
C SER A 31 4.40 17.29 4.43
N GLN A 32 4.48 17.94 3.27
CA GLN A 32 5.55 17.72 2.29
C GLN A 32 6.92 17.88 2.93
N ARG A 33 7.12 18.95 3.69
CA ARG A 33 8.37 19.24 4.38
C ARG A 33 8.79 18.13 5.35
N GLU A 34 7.89 17.71 6.26
CA GLU A 34 8.20 16.64 7.23
C GLU A 34 8.41 15.29 6.53
N PHE A 35 7.67 15.01 5.46
CA PHE A 35 7.81 13.78 4.71
C PHE A 35 9.18 13.72 3.99
N GLU A 36 9.58 14.79 3.31
CA GLU A 36 10.88 14.87 2.65
C GLU A 36 12.06 14.76 3.63
N GLU A 37 11.92 15.39 4.80
CA GLU A 37 12.94 15.39 5.85
C GLU A 37 13.11 14.01 6.50
N LYS A 38 12.00 13.26 6.71
CA LYS A 38 12.00 12.05 7.55
C LYS A 38 11.87 10.74 6.77
N VAL A 39 11.36 10.78 5.54
CA VAL A 39 11.07 9.58 4.74
C VAL A 39 11.85 9.61 3.43
N ARG A 40 11.45 10.46 2.50
CA ARG A 40 12.07 10.53 1.18
C ARG A 40 11.70 11.82 0.45
N LYS A 41 12.65 12.37 -0.28
CA LYS A 41 12.40 13.53 -1.16
C LYS A 41 11.67 13.07 -2.43
N ILE A 42 10.36 13.16 -2.42
CA ILE A 42 9.48 12.89 -3.56
C ILE A 42 8.31 13.90 -3.57
N ASN A 43 7.67 14.05 -4.72
CA ASN A 43 6.52 14.94 -4.86
C ASN A 43 5.27 14.12 -5.20
N PHE A 44 4.22 14.22 -4.38
CA PHE A 44 2.94 13.58 -4.67
C PHE A 44 2.12 14.45 -5.62
N VAL A 45 1.60 13.85 -6.68
CA VAL A 45 0.94 14.53 -7.80
C VAL A 45 -0.51 14.10 -8.02
N GLN A 46 -0.97 13.04 -7.33
CA GLN A 46 -2.31 12.49 -7.49
C GLN A 46 -2.83 11.94 -6.16
N ASP A 47 -4.08 12.28 -5.81
CA ASP A 47 -4.82 11.71 -4.69
C ASP A 47 -5.95 10.82 -5.23
N ASN A 48 -6.14 9.66 -4.60
CA ASN A 48 -7.23 8.75 -4.91
C ASN A 48 -8.00 8.38 -3.63
N GLU A 49 -9.30 8.15 -3.78
CA GLU A 49 -10.15 7.65 -2.71
C GLU A 49 -11.06 6.55 -3.23
N SER A 50 -11.27 5.52 -2.42
CA SER A 50 -12.22 4.45 -2.68
C SER A 50 -13.01 4.11 -1.43
N MET A 51 -14.28 3.74 -1.63
CA MET A 51 -15.10 3.10 -0.61
C MET A 51 -15.34 1.63 -0.99
N SER A 52 -15.27 0.75 -0.02
CA SER A 52 -15.46 -0.69 -0.23
C SER A 52 -16.13 -1.34 0.98
N SER A 53 -16.91 -2.41 0.75
CA SER A 53 -17.54 -3.20 1.80
C SER A 53 -16.64 -4.31 2.32
N TYR A 54 -17.04 -4.92 3.45
CA TYR A 54 -16.35 -6.07 4.04
C TYR A 54 -16.05 -7.17 3.02
N GLY A 55 -14.84 -7.70 3.09
CA GLY A 55 -14.39 -8.78 2.22
C GLY A 55 -13.83 -8.33 0.88
N VAL A 56 -14.01 -7.07 0.48
CA VAL A 56 -13.37 -6.55 -0.73
C VAL A 56 -11.85 -6.58 -0.55
N MET A 57 -11.17 -7.19 -1.51
CA MET A 57 -9.73 -7.24 -1.62
C MET A 57 -9.30 -6.60 -2.94
N ARG A 58 -8.34 -5.69 -2.91
CA ARG A 58 -7.80 -5.01 -4.10
C ARG A 58 -6.30 -5.17 -4.14
N GLY A 59 -5.76 -5.64 -5.23
CA GLY A 59 -4.30 -5.81 -5.38
C GLY A 59 -3.92 -7.15 -6.01
N LEU A 60 -2.67 -7.52 -5.92
CA LEU A 60 -1.52 -6.69 -5.52
C LEU A 60 -1.02 -5.91 -6.75
N HIS A 61 -1.16 -4.58 -6.74
CA HIS A 61 -0.95 -3.75 -7.92
C HIS A 61 0.36 -2.97 -7.88
N PHE A 62 0.89 -2.66 -9.06
CA PHE A 62 1.99 -1.73 -9.31
C PHE A 62 1.83 -1.10 -10.70
N GLN A 63 2.62 -0.08 -11.00
CA GLN A 63 2.86 0.37 -12.38
C GLN A 63 4.33 0.11 -12.76
N THR A 64 4.54 -0.37 -13.99
CA THR A 64 5.88 -0.63 -14.53
C THR A 64 6.64 0.67 -14.82
N PRO A 65 8.00 0.69 -14.72
CA PRO A 65 8.78 1.84 -15.17
C PRO A 65 8.50 2.20 -16.64
N PRO A 66 8.54 3.48 -17.01
CA PRO A 66 8.90 4.65 -16.21
C PRO A 66 7.76 5.22 -15.37
N PHE A 67 6.60 4.57 -15.32
CA PHE A 67 5.39 5.04 -14.64
C PHE A 67 5.24 4.50 -13.21
N ALA A 68 6.28 3.87 -12.66
CA ALA A 68 6.27 3.35 -11.31
C ALA A 68 5.80 4.41 -10.30
N GLN A 69 5.01 3.98 -9.30
CA GLN A 69 4.44 4.86 -8.28
C GLN A 69 4.87 4.43 -6.88
N SER A 70 5.26 5.42 -6.05
CA SER A 70 5.16 5.28 -4.60
C SER A 70 3.76 5.66 -4.15
N LYS A 71 3.33 5.11 -3.04
CA LYS A 71 2.02 5.41 -2.46
C LYS A 71 2.15 5.75 -0.98
N LEU A 72 1.42 6.77 -0.54
CA LEU A 72 1.19 7.05 0.88
C LEU A 72 -0.29 6.83 1.15
N VAL A 73 -0.61 5.78 1.92
CA VAL A 73 -1.98 5.28 2.07
C VAL A 73 -2.47 5.39 3.51
N ARG A 74 -3.79 5.57 3.68
CA ARG A 74 -4.45 5.56 4.98
C ARG A 74 -5.90 5.11 4.88
N CYS A 75 -6.44 4.57 5.99
CA CYS A 75 -7.87 4.33 6.14
C CYS A 75 -8.51 5.54 6.83
N VAL A 76 -9.44 6.21 6.13
CA VAL A 76 -10.14 7.41 6.63
C VAL A 76 -11.34 7.02 7.46
N LYS A 77 -12.01 5.93 7.10
CA LYS A 77 -13.14 5.35 7.81
C LYS A 77 -13.05 3.83 7.79
N GLY A 78 -13.41 3.21 8.91
CA GLY A 78 -13.37 1.75 9.04
C GLY A 78 -11.97 1.20 9.25
N LYS A 79 -11.74 -0.03 8.75
CA LYS A 79 -10.51 -0.79 8.95
C LYS A 79 -10.14 -1.57 7.70
N VAL A 80 -8.85 -1.55 7.35
CA VAL A 80 -8.28 -2.39 6.30
C VAL A 80 -7.01 -3.08 6.80
N LEU A 81 -6.70 -4.25 6.25
CA LEU A 81 -5.36 -4.81 6.26
C LEU A 81 -4.65 -4.33 5.01
N ASP A 82 -3.65 -3.49 5.18
CA ASP A 82 -2.80 -2.97 4.09
C ASP A 82 -1.56 -3.85 3.93
N VAL A 83 -1.26 -4.26 2.71
CA VAL A 83 -0.17 -5.21 2.42
C VAL A 83 0.69 -4.70 1.27
N ALA A 84 2.01 -4.70 1.49
CA ALA A 84 2.99 -4.42 0.46
C ALA A 84 4.02 -5.56 0.36
N VAL A 85 4.26 -6.04 -0.86
CA VAL A 85 5.19 -7.13 -1.18
C VAL A 85 6.38 -6.56 -1.95
N ASP A 86 7.60 -6.87 -1.50
CA ASP A 86 8.82 -6.50 -2.23
C ASP A 86 8.95 -7.36 -3.50
N ILE A 87 8.91 -6.70 -4.66
CA ILE A 87 9.05 -7.37 -5.97
C ILE A 87 10.29 -6.91 -6.75
N ARG A 88 11.29 -6.31 -6.07
CA ARG A 88 12.55 -5.87 -6.70
C ARG A 88 13.51 -7.05 -6.85
N LYS A 89 13.87 -7.40 -8.08
CA LYS A 89 14.91 -8.41 -8.39
C LYS A 89 16.20 -8.08 -7.62
N GLY A 90 16.85 -9.10 -7.08
CA GLY A 90 18.09 -8.95 -6.31
C GLY A 90 17.91 -8.41 -4.90
N SER A 91 16.69 -8.08 -4.48
CA SER A 91 16.41 -7.69 -3.10
C SER A 91 16.54 -8.89 -2.15
N PRO A 92 17.20 -8.75 -0.98
CA PRO A 92 17.23 -9.81 0.04
C PRO A 92 15.85 -10.10 0.64
N THR A 93 14.88 -9.22 0.41
CA THR A 93 13.48 -9.35 0.86
C THR A 93 12.51 -9.61 -0.29
N TYR A 94 13.00 -10.00 -1.49
CA TYR A 94 12.13 -10.34 -2.61
C TYR A 94 11.09 -11.39 -2.22
N GLY A 95 9.81 -11.11 -2.52
CA GLY A 95 8.67 -11.97 -2.15
C GLY A 95 8.22 -11.86 -0.69
N GLN A 96 8.96 -11.17 0.17
CA GLN A 96 8.51 -10.89 1.53
C GLN A 96 7.49 -9.73 1.54
N HIS A 97 6.61 -9.75 2.53
CA HIS A 97 5.58 -8.72 2.68
C HIS A 97 5.60 -8.08 4.07
N VAL A 98 5.02 -6.91 4.16
CA VAL A 98 4.57 -6.28 5.41
C VAL A 98 3.06 -6.13 5.32
N ALA A 99 2.36 -6.54 6.38
CA ALA A 99 0.94 -6.37 6.57
C ALA A 99 0.70 -5.49 7.81
N VAL A 100 -0.16 -4.49 7.71
CA VAL A 100 -0.49 -3.57 8.80
C VAL A 100 -1.97 -3.21 8.79
N GLU A 101 -2.62 -3.23 9.96
CA GLU A 101 -3.97 -2.69 10.09
C GLU A 101 -3.93 -1.18 10.08
N LEU A 102 -4.62 -0.57 9.11
CA LEU A 102 -4.88 0.87 9.06
C LEU A 102 -6.35 1.10 9.41
N THR A 103 -6.59 1.98 10.39
CA THR A 103 -7.95 2.23 10.87
C THR A 103 -8.22 3.72 11.06
N GLU A 104 -9.49 4.09 11.10
CA GLU A 104 -9.93 5.45 11.46
C GLU A 104 -9.51 5.86 12.87
N GLU A 105 -9.29 4.89 13.79
CA GLU A 105 -8.89 5.16 15.17
C GLU A 105 -7.39 5.31 15.35
N ASN A 106 -6.59 4.48 14.66
CA ASN A 106 -5.14 4.51 14.82
C ASN A 106 -4.47 5.59 13.98
N HIS A 107 -5.15 6.08 12.93
CA HIS A 107 -4.65 7.09 12.00
C HIS A 107 -3.30 6.77 11.34
N LEU A 108 -2.84 5.52 11.43
CA LEU A 108 -1.59 5.10 10.82
C LEU A 108 -1.66 5.24 9.31
N MET A 109 -0.50 5.50 8.70
CA MET A 109 -0.31 5.54 7.26
C MET A 109 0.83 4.61 6.88
N SER A 110 0.75 4.03 5.69
CA SER A 110 1.82 3.21 5.13
C SER A 110 2.43 3.92 3.93
N PHE A 111 3.75 4.06 3.92
CA PHE A 111 4.48 4.51 2.74
C PHE A 111 5.06 3.31 2.02
N ILE A 112 4.58 3.08 0.81
CA ILE A 112 4.97 1.99 -0.08
C ILE A 112 5.86 2.58 -1.18
N PRO A 113 7.17 2.25 -1.23
CA PRO A 113 8.07 2.74 -2.27
C PRO A 113 7.76 2.15 -3.65
N ARG A 114 8.36 2.71 -4.70
CA ARG A 114 8.40 2.09 -6.02
C ARG A 114 9.11 0.73 -5.93
N GLY A 115 8.67 -0.24 -6.73
CA GLY A 115 9.21 -1.60 -6.71
C GLY A 115 8.52 -2.53 -5.71
N PHE A 116 7.35 -2.15 -5.23
CA PHE A 116 6.47 -2.98 -4.40
C PHE A 116 5.15 -3.23 -5.10
N ALA A 117 4.58 -4.42 -4.91
CA ALA A 117 3.19 -4.71 -5.22
C ALA A 117 2.34 -4.42 -3.98
N HIS A 118 1.24 -3.69 -4.15
CA HIS A 118 0.43 -3.17 -3.05
C HIS A 118 -1.03 -3.57 -3.18
N GLY A 119 -1.65 -3.91 -2.05
CA GLY A 119 -3.06 -4.21 -1.97
C GLY A 119 -3.60 -4.10 -0.55
N PHE A 120 -4.91 -4.23 -0.40
CA PHE A 120 -5.56 -4.22 0.91
C PHE A 120 -6.81 -5.11 0.93
N ALA A 121 -7.19 -5.52 2.13
CA ALA A 121 -8.45 -6.21 2.42
C ALA A 121 -9.30 -5.38 3.41
N VAL A 122 -10.60 -5.29 3.18
CA VAL A 122 -11.54 -4.55 4.05
C VAL A 122 -12.01 -5.43 5.19
N LEU A 123 -11.69 -5.05 6.43
CA LEU A 123 -11.98 -5.80 7.64
C LEU A 123 -13.19 -5.29 8.43
N SER A 124 -13.69 -4.09 8.11
CA SER A 124 -14.90 -3.50 8.70
C SER A 124 -16.09 -3.63 7.74
N GLU A 125 -17.30 -3.31 8.19
CA GLU A 125 -18.51 -3.33 7.34
C GLU A 125 -18.31 -2.50 6.07
N THR A 126 -17.70 -1.31 6.20
CA THR A 126 -17.27 -0.46 5.11
C THR A 126 -15.93 0.17 5.46
N ALA A 127 -15.10 0.45 4.45
CA ALA A 127 -13.89 1.25 4.62
C ALA A 127 -13.78 2.32 3.53
N VAL A 128 -13.33 3.51 3.91
CA VAL A 128 -12.88 4.56 3.00
C VAL A 128 -11.37 4.60 3.05
N PHE A 129 -10.75 4.33 1.91
CA PHE A 129 -9.30 4.21 1.75
C PHE A 129 -8.79 5.29 0.82
N GLN A 130 -7.82 6.07 1.28
CA GLN A 130 -7.26 7.21 0.57
C GLN A 130 -5.76 7.05 0.40
N TYR A 131 -5.23 7.43 -0.77
CA TYR A 131 -3.80 7.37 -1.01
C TYR A 131 -3.30 8.42 -2.00
N LYS A 132 -2.08 8.89 -1.74
CA LYS A 132 -1.30 9.77 -2.62
C LYS A 132 -0.37 8.93 -3.48
N CYS A 133 -0.16 9.36 -4.73
CA CYS A 133 0.80 8.79 -5.67
C CYS A 133 1.80 9.84 -6.13
N ASP A 134 3.05 9.43 -6.29
CA ASP A 134 4.14 10.30 -6.79
C ASP A 134 4.31 10.28 -8.32
N ASN A 135 3.41 9.59 -9.01
CA ASN A 135 3.31 9.58 -10.47
C ASN A 135 1.85 9.45 -10.88
N PHE A 136 1.51 9.84 -12.10
CA PHE A 136 0.14 9.75 -12.62
C PHE A 136 -0.25 8.31 -12.97
N TYR A 137 -1.56 8.04 -12.95
CA TYR A 137 -2.07 6.77 -13.42
C TYR A 137 -1.80 6.59 -14.92
N ALA A 138 -1.20 5.45 -15.26
CA ALA A 138 -0.85 5.06 -16.62
C ALA A 138 -1.41 3.65 -16.91
N PRO A 139 -2.60 3.55 -17.54
CA PRO A 139 -3.26 2.25 -17.79
C PRO A 139 -2.37 1.23 -18.52
N GLN A 140 -1.50 1.71 -19.43
CA GLN A 140 -0.58 0.86 -20.19
C GLN A 140 0.56 0.26 -19.34
N ALA A 141 0.80 0.82 -18.16
CA ALA A 141 1.84 0.38 -17.23
C ALA A 141 1.28 -0.39 -16.02
N ASP A 142 -0.04 -0.53 -15.95
CA ASP A 142 -0.72 -1.18 -14.85
C ASP A 142 -0.46 -2.68 -14.85
N GLY A 143 0.00 -3.19 -13.71
CA GLY A 143 0.35 -4.59 -13.49
C GLY A 143 0.02 -5.06 -12.08
N GLY A 144 0.21 -6.36 -11.85
CA GLY A 144 -0.03 -6.95 -10.55
C GLY A 144 0.51 -8.38 -10.45
N ILE A 145 0.55 -8.86 -9.22
CA ILE A 145 0.71 -10.28 -8.89
C ILE A 145 -0.52 -10.77 -8.13
N SER A 146 -0.77 -12.07 -8.17
CA SER A 146 -1.98 -12.64 -7.58
C SER A 146 -2.06 -12.37 -6.08
N ILE A 147 -3.14 -11.73 -5.66
CA ILE A 147 -3.46 -11.51 -4.24
C ILE A 147 -3.79 -12.84 -3.53
N LEU A 148 -4.11 -13.89 -4.29
CA LEU A 148 -4.42 -15.24 -3.82
C LEU A 148 -3.20 -16.18 -3.85
N ASP A 149 -1.99 -15.66 -4.07
CA ASP A 149 -0.78 -16.47 -4.09
C ASP A 149 -0.41 -16.93 -2.67
N GLU A 150 -0.69 -18.20 -2.38
CA GLU A 150 -0.41 -18.80 -1.07
C GLU A 150 1.08 -18.80 -0.72
N SER A 151 1.97 -18.78 -1.72
CA SER A 151 3.43 -18.75 -1.49
C SER A 151 3.91 -17.46 -0.83
N LEU A 152 3.12 -16.37 -0.90
CA LEU A 152 3.39 -15.12 -0.20
C LEU A 152 3.14 -15.20 1.31
N GLY A 153 2.38 -16.22 1.78
CA GLY A 153 2.08 -16.42 3.19
C GLY A 153 1.34 -15.28 3.88
N ILE A 154 0.51 -14.55 3.12
CA ILE A 154 -0.26 -13.41 3.63
C ILE A 154 -1.52 -13.92 4.32
N ASP A 155 -1.67 -13.65 5.62
CA ASP A 155 -2.95 -13.82 6.32
C ASP A 155 -3.83 -12.57 6.07
N TRP A 156 -4.75 -12.67 5.15
CA TRP A 156 -5.66 -11.59 4.78
C TRP A 156 -6.76 -11.32 5.81
N GLN A 157 -6.91 -12.18 6.82
CA GLN A 157 -7.95 -12.07 7.86
C GLN A 157 -9.38 -12.08 7.29
N ILE A 158 -9.55 -12.48 6.04
CA ILE A 158 -10.84 -12.64 5.37
C ILE A 158 -11.03 -14.12 5.01
N PRO A 159 -12.12 -14.77 5.47
CA PRO A 159 -12.48 -16.11 4.99
C PRO A 159 -12.65 -16.08 3.47
N MET A 160 -12.09 -17.07 2.76
CA MET A 160 -12.06 -17.08 1.29
C MET A 160 -13.47 -17.08 0.66
N ASP A 161 -14.47 -17.64 1.35
CA ASP A 161 -15.88 -17.60 0.93
C ASP A 161 -16.51 -16.21 1.05
N LYS A 162 -15.84 -15.27 1.72
CA LYS A 162 -16.24 -13.86 1.87
C LYS A 162 -15.41 -12.90 1.02
N ALA A 163 -14.34 -13.39 0.39
CA ALA A 163 -13.45 -12.56 -0.42
C ALA A 163 -14.16 -12.07 -1.69
N LEU A 164 -14.08 -10.76 -1.93
CA LEU A 164 -14.65 -10.11 -3.10
C LEU A 164 -13.52 -9.45 -3.91
N LEU A 165 -13.22 -10.03 -5.08
CA LEU A 165 -12.18 -9.54 -5.98
C LEU A 165 -12.78 -9.02 -7.27
N SER A 166 -12.09 -8.08 -7.92
CA SER A 166 -12.41 -7.72 -9.30
C SER A 166 -12.00 -8.84 -10.26
N GLU A 167 -12.65 -8.92 -11.43
CA GLU A 167 -12.25 -9.86 -12.46
C GLU A 167 -10.78 -9.71 -12.87
N LYS A 168 -10.27 -8.49 -12.90
CA LYS A 168 -8.88 -8.18 -13.19
C LYS A 168 -7.93 -8.81 -12.16
N ASP A 169 -8.24 -8.67 -10.86
CA ASP A 169 -7.37 -9.14 -9.79
C ASP A 169 -7.27 -10.67 -9.72
N THR A 170 -8.26 -11.38 -10.26
CA THR A 170 -8.22 -12.85 -10.37
C THR A 170 -7.32 -13.37 -11.49
N LYS A 171 -6.86 -12.49 -12.40
CA LYS A 171 -6.07 -12.87 -13.59
C LYS A 171 -4.57 -12.60 -13.47
N HIS A 172 -4.12 -12.01 -12.37
CA HIS A 172 -2.70 -11.74 -12.16
C HIS A 172 -1.90 -13.03 -11.95
N PRO A 173 -0.63 -13.08 -12.43
CA PRO A 173 0.23 -14.25 -12.27
C PRO A 173 0.62 -14.46 -10.81
N LEU A 174 0.96 -15.70 -10.46
CA LEU A 174 1.62 -16.01 -9.20
C LEU A 174 3.05 -15.42 -9.21
N LEU A 175 3.62 -15.18 -8.01
CA LEU A 175 4.98 -14.64 -7.89
C LEU A 175 6.03 -15.49 -8.64
N LYS A 176 5.90 -16.81 -8.62
CA LYS A 176 6.80 -17.75 -9.31
C LYS A 176 6.77 -17.63 -10.85
N ASP A 177 5.64 -17.17 -11.39
CA ASP A 177 5.41 -17.04 -12.84
C ASP A 177 5.55 -15.57 -13.30
N PHE A 178 5.91 -14.68 -12.36
CA PHE A 178 6.03 -13.24 -12.58
C PHE A 178 7.48 -12.83 -12.84
N GLU A 179 7.70 -12.14 -13.94
CA GLU A 179 8.97 -11.50 -14.22
C GLU A 179 8.92 -10.03 -13.79
N SER A 180 9.59 -9.72 -12.67
CA SER A 180 9.57 -8.36 -12.12
C SER A 180 10.27 -7.36 -13.06
N PRO A 181 9.65 -6.21 -13.34
CA PRO A 181 10.30 -5.11 -14.07
C PRO A 181 11.19 -4.23 -13.17
N PHE A 182 11.30 -4.55 -11.89
CA PHE A 182 12.07 -3.77 -10.91
C PHE A 182 13.35 -4.50 -10.52
N ASP A 183 14.45 -3.76 -10.38
CA ASP A 183 15.74 -4.25 -9.88
C ASP A 183 16.19 -3.36 -8.72
N ILE A 184 16.70 -3.99 -7.64
CA ILE A 184 17.15 -3.26 -6.43
C ILE A 184 18.32 -2.32 -6.70
N ASN A 185 19.12 -2.60 -7.75
CA ASN A 185 20.29 -1.82 -8.13
C ASN A 185 19.97 -0.65 -9.05
N ILE A 186 18.72 -0.50 -9.48
CA ILE A 186 18.28 0.60 -10.35
C ILE A 186 17.53 1.62 -9.49
N ASP A 187 17.95 2.90 -9.61
CA ASP A 187 17.19 3.99 -9.00
C ASP A 187 15.86 4.16 -9.75
N LEU A 188 14.77 4.02 -9.03
CA LEU A 188 13.41 4.08 -9.57
C LEU A 188 12.78 5.49 -9.48
N TYR A 189 13.53 6.52 -8.98
CA TYR A 189 13.02 7.88 -8.73
C TYR A 189 13.64 8.93 -9.65
#